data_5ed2216c12d56a24c6f138c39fa85834
#
_entry.id   5ed2216c12d56a24c6f138c39fa85834
#
_cell.length_a   1.000
_cell.length_b   1.000
_cell.length_c   1.000
_cell.angle_alpha   90.00
_cell.angle_beta   90.00
_cell.angle_gamma   90.00
#
_symmetry.space_group_name_H-M   'P 1'
#
loop_
_entity.id
_entity.type
_entity.pdbx_description
1 polymer ?
#
loop_
_entity_poly.entity_id
_entity_poly.type
_entity_poly.pdbx_seq_one_letter_code
_entity_poly.pdbx_strand_id
1 'polypeptide(L)'
;MNSRFFTLFSICCIFSSALAPADTILQSNGESYEGKIIFEDKTSYLLEVEVKKGIKDEKKFLKSDIKSVTKQSPDEWEFKKLKELTPVPDLLGVVDYEERLKVVENFIKDFPRSEKLKDAKMIQENLKKELEIIRAGGIKLSLKMVTADEYLATAYTYDQLIAVRKIYRDISNRNLLGALRLFTDYEAKFPNANSRDELIPKIKQVLLYYQSSLNESLASYDARLKSREAGLVRMSTEERMITQRALDEQMAILVKRYDTEKTTKSVWITPDAFHKESLVEALRQVDIEIKRLNSPTKNNSEVISLEDTYSEAWEKLPGASPEDQKIILDKLKREKMPEPYMTMLTGRIHSEQ
;
A
#
# COMPACT_ATOMS: atom_id res chain seq x y z
N MET A 1 -3.08 58.00 0.13
CA MET A 1 -4.34 57.47 -0.44
C MET A 1 -4.01 56.60 -1.63
N ASN A 2 -3.98 55.29 -1.46
CA ASN A 2 -4.17 54.31 -2.52
C ASN A 2 -4.38 52.95 -1.86
N SER A 3 -5.67 52.61 -1.73
CA SER A 3 -6.19 51.37 -1.25
C SER A 3 -5.94 50.28 -2.32
N ARG A 4 -5.20 49.22 -1.98
CA ARG A 4 -5.13 48.02 -2.77
C ARG A 4 -6.07 46.96 -2.17
N PHE A 5 -7.17 46.73 -2.83
CA PHE A 5 -8.10 45.62 -2.60
C PHE A 5 -7.36 44.29 -2.88
N PHE A 6 -7.23 43.48 -1.83
CA PHE A 6 -6.83 42.08 -1.95
C PHE A 6 -8.11 41.25 -2.14
N THR A 7 -8.35 40.83 -3.36
CA THR A 7 -9.42 39.88 -3.69
C THR A 7 -8.96 38.48 -3.31
N LEU A 8 -9.51 37.95 -2.20
CA LEU A 8 -9.36 36.54 -1.82
C LEU A 8 -10.10 35.69 -2.86
N PHE A 9 -9.36 35.00 -3.72
CA PHE A 9 -9.89 33.96 -4.60
C PHE A 9 -10.05 32.68 -3.78
N SER A 10 -11.26 32.46 -3.25
CA SER A 10 -11.64 31.22 -2.60
C SER A 10 -11.73 30.11 -3.66
N ILE A 11 -10.66 29.32 -3.79
CA ILE A 11 -10.69 28.09 -4.58
C ILE A 11 -11.57 27.11 -3.83
N CYS A 12 -12.84 27.07 -4.22
CA CYS A 12 -13.77 26.01 -3.85
C CYS A 12 -13.32 24.73 -4.56
N CYS A 13 -12.50 23.89 -3.91
CA CYS A 13 -12.23 22.53 -4.34
C CYS A 13 -13.55 21.77 -4.31
N ILE A 14 -14.26 21.78 -5.42
CA ILE A 14 -15.34 20.84 -5.69
C ILE A 14 -14.66 19.47 -5.79
N PHE A 15 -14.63 18.74 -4.66
CA PHE A 15 -14.47 17.29 -4.71
C PHE A 15 -15.69 16.77 -5.48
N SER A 16 -15.53 16.58 -6.78
CA SER A 16 -16.38 15.70 -7.56
C SER A 16 -16.12 14.28 -7.04
N SER A 17 -16.79 13.92 -5.95
CA SER A 17 -17.07 12.51 -5.68
C SER A 17 -17.77 11.99 -6.93
N ALA A 18 -17.07 11.16 -7.70
CA ALA A 18 -17.67 10.43 -8.80
C ALA A 18 -18.84 9.63 -8.19
N LEU A 19 -20.04 10.21 -8.30
CA LEU A 19 -21.29 9.59 -7.87
C LEU A 19 -21.39 8.24 -8.56
N ALA A 20 -21.40 7.21 -7.75
CA ALA A 20 -21.60 5.85 -8.21
C ALA A 20 -22.96 5.77 -8.90
N PRO A 21 -23.08 5.29 -10.15
CA PRO A 21 -24.37 5.06 -10.75
C PRO A 21 -25.13 4.07 -9.85
N ALA A 22 -26.27 4.50 -9.39
CA ALA A 22 -27.17 3.78 -8.50
C ALA A 22 -28.60 4.05 -8.97
N ASP A 23 -29.53 3.17 -8.61
CA ASP A 23 -30.93 3.55 -8.74
C ASP A 23 -31.12 4.87 -7.99
N THR A 24 -31.78 5.81 -8.62
CA THR A 24 -31.94 7.13 -8.03
C THR A 24 -33.44 7.37 -7.79
N ILE A 25 -33.80 7.70 -6.55
CA ILE A 25 -35.15 8.15 -6.17
C ILE A 25 -35.08 9.65 -5.92
N LEU A 26 -35.75 10.43 -6.75
CA LEU A 26 -35.94 11.87 -6.53
C LEU A 26 -37.31 12.06 -5.89
N GLN A 27 -37.34 12.61 -4.68
CA GLN A 27 -38.57 12.94 -3.98
C GLN A 27 -39.17 14.28 -4.45
N SER A 28 -40.46 14.46 -4.22
CA SER A 28 -41.20 15.68 -4.56
C SER A 28 -40.72 16.91 -3.83
N ASN A 29 -40.05 16.74 -2.67
CA ASN A 29 -39.40 17.81 -1.91
C ASN A 29 -38.05 18.24 -2.50
N GLY A 30 -37.55 17.58 -3.57
CA GLY A 30 -36.27 17.86 -4.22
C GLY A 30 -35.08 17.08 -3.67
N GLU A 31 -35.26 16.28 -2.63
CA GLU A 31 -34.20 15.40 -2.13
C GLU A 31 -33.98 14.21 -3.06
N SER A 32 -32.71 13.85 -3.29
CA SER A 32 -32.29 12.72 -4.12
C SER A 32 -31.58 11.67 -3.28
N TYR A 33 -31.97 10.42 -3.46
CA TYR A 33 -31.39 9.27 -2.78
C TYR A 33 -30.86 8.27 -3.81
N GLU A 34 -29.60 7.89 -3.64
CA GLU A 34 -28.93 6.92 -4.49
C GLU A 34 -28.70 5.61 -3.74
N GLY A 35 -28.97 4.48 -4.40
CA GLY A 35 -28.83 3.17 -3.79
C GLY A 35 -29.32 2.07 -4.75
N LYS A 36 -29.52 0.88 -4.22
CA LYS A 36 -30.09 -0.24 -4.97
C LYS A 36 -31.54 -0.45 -4.53
N ILE A 37 -32.49 -0.39 -5.46
CA ILE A 37 -33.87 -0.79 -5.15
C ILE A 37 -33.87 -2.30 -4.94
N ILE A 38 -34.08 -2.73 -3.69
CA ILE A 38 -34.08 -4.16 -3.29
C ILE A 38 -35.50 -4.72 -3.24
N PHE A 39 -36.49 -3.86 -3.11
CA PHE A 39 -37.88 -4.27 -3.12
C PHE A 39 -38.78 -3.14 -3.67
N GLU A 40 -39.84 -3.54 -4.40
CA GLU A 40 -40.86 -2.65 -4.91
C GLU A 40 -42.23 -3.31 -4.72
N ASP A 41 -43.18 -2.58 -4.14
CA ASP A 41 -44.57 -2.96 -4.07
C ASP A 41 -45.49 -1.92 -4.78
N LYS A 42 -46.80 -2.05 -4.62
CA LYS A 42 -47.76 -1.12 -5.24
C LYS A 42 -47.66 0.31 -4.72
N THR A 43 -47.11 0.49 -3.50
CA THR A 43 -47.17 1.75 -2.75
C THR A 43 -45.80 2.31 -2.41
N SER A 44 -44.75 1.50 -2.46
CA SER A 44 -43.42 1.89 -1.98
C SER A 44 -42.27 1.23 -2.73
N TYR A 45 -41.10 1.85 -2.57
CA TYR A 45 -39.75 1.29 -2.86
C TYR A 45 -38.99 1.12 -1.59
N LEU A 46 -38.19 0.05 -1.49
CA LEU A 46 -37.13 -0.13 -0.47
C LEU A 46 -35.78 0.01 -1.15
N LEU A 47 -35.01 1.03 -0.74
CA LEU A 47 -33.72 1.37 -1.32
C LEU A 47 -32.63 1.03 -0.30
N GLU A 48 -31.67 0.18 -0.68
CA GLU A 48 -30.42 -0.04 0.06
C GLU A 48 -29.45 1.09 -0.29
N VAL A 49 -29.08 1.92 0.69
CA VAL A 49 -28.15 3.04 0.53
C VAL A 49 -26.85 2.75 1.26
N GLU A 50 -25.70 3.11 0.68
CA GLU A 50 -24.42 3.04 1.37
C GLU A 50 -24.19 4.33 2.16
N VAL A 51 -24.26 4.25 3.50
CA VAL A 51 -24.09 5.39 4.41
C VAL A 51 -22.61 5.72 4.65
N LYS A 52 -21.78 4.69 4.66
CA LYS A 52 -20.32 4.76 4.71
C LYS A 52 -19.76 3.55 3.95
N LYS A 53 -18.51 3.63 3.50
CA LYS A 53 -17.86 2.52 2.78
C LYS A 53 -18.04 1.20 3.55
N GLY A 54 -18.83 0.29 2.96
CA GLY A 54 -19.15 -1.03 3.52
C GLY A 54 -20.28 -1.06 4.55
N ILE A 55 -20.91 0.07 4.89
CA ILE A 55 -22.06 0.14 5.80
C ILE A 55 -23.30 0.51 4.99
N LYS A 56 -24.27 -0.41 4.91
CA LYS A 56 -25.51 -0.27 4.18
C LYS A 56 -26.67 -0.07 5.14
N ASP A 57 -27.62 0.76 4.72
CA ASP A 57 -28.87 1.01 5.44
C ASP A 57 -30.04 0.87 4.45
N GLU A 58 -31.23 0.53 4.95
CA GLU A 58 -32.42 0.34 4.13
C GLU A 58 -33.40 1.48 4.38
N LYS A 59 -33.79 2.21 3.31
CA LYS A 59 -34.77 3.29 3.37
C LYS A 59 -35.98 2.97 2.55
N LYS A 60 -37.18 3.14 3.17
CA LYS A 60 -38.47 2.96 2.51
C LYS A 60 -38.99 4.31 2.00
N PHE A 61 -39.41 4.37 0.73
CA PHE A 61 -40.01 5.55 0.07
C PHE A 61 -41.39 5.25 -0.43
N LEU A 62 -42.35 6.09 -0.08
CA LEU A 62 -43.72 5.98 -0.62
C LEU A 62 -43.75 6.53 -2.05
N LYS A 63 -44.41 5.82 -2.96
CA LYS A 63 -44.56 6.25 -4.37
C LYS A 63 -45.24 7.59 -4.52
N SER A 64 -46.13 7.95 -3.58
CA SER A 64 -46.76 9.27 -3.51
C SER A 64 -45.82 10.44 -3.38
N ASP A 65 -44.67 10.20 -2.72
CA ASP A 65 -43.67 11.23 -2.35
C ASP A 65 -42.53 11.30 -3.35
N ILE A 66 -42.60 10.46 -4.39
CA ILE A 66 -41.56 10.34 -5.41
C ILE A 66 -41.90 11.13 -6.65
N LYS A 67 -41.00 11.97 -7.11
CA LYS A 67 -41.10 12.72 -8.37
C LYS A 67 -40.61 11.88 -9.55
N SER A 68 -39.53 11.15 -9.41
CA SER A 68 -39.00 10.24 -10.44
C SER A 68 -38.14 9.14 -9.85
N VAL A 69 -38.11 8.00 -10.55
CA VAL A 69 -37.21 6.87 -10.25
C VAL A 69 -36.44 6.56 -11.51
N THR A 70 -35.11 6.57 -11.40
CA THR A 70 -34.21 6.10 -12.45
C THR A 70 -33.61 4.76 -11.99
N LYS A 71 -33.98 3.68 -12.69
CA LYS A 71 -33.44 2.35 -12.40
C LYS A 71 -32.27 2.07 -13.31
N GLN A 72 -31.18 1.59 -12.71
CA GLN A 72 -30.06 1.04 -13.48
C GLN A 72 -30.35 -0.42 -13.85
N SER A 73 -29.90 -0.79 -15.03
CA SER A 73 -29.94 -2.19 -15.42
C SER A 73 -28.91 -3.01 -14.63
N PRO A 74 -29.16 -4.31 -14.36
CA PRO A 74 -28.23 -5.16 -13.63
C PRO A 74 -26.82 -5.20 -14.24
N ASP A 75 -26.72 -5.11 -15.56
CA ASP A 75 -25.44 -5.10 -16.29
C ASP A 75 -24.66 -3.79 -16.09
N GLU A 76 -25.32 -2.64 -15.95
CA GLU A 76 -24.65 -1.37 -15.61
C GLU A 76 -24.05 -1.41 -14.21
N TRP A 77 -24.73 -2.02 -13.24
CA TRP A 77 -24.25 -2.25 -11.90
C TRP A 77 -23.00 -3.11 -11.88
N GLU A 78 -23.04 -4.26 -12.54
CA GLU A 78 -21.90 -5.17 -12.59
C GLU A 78 -20.74 -4.57 -13.40
N PHE A 79 -21.04 -3.84 -14.49
CA PHE A 79 -20.00 -3.18 -15.28
C PHE A 79 -19.24 -2.11 -14.51
N LYS A 80 -19.87 -1.44 -13.55
CA LYS A 80 -19.18 -0.48 -12.69
C LYS A 80 -18.03 -1.13 -11.91
N LYS A 81 -18.27 -2.33 -11.37
CA LYS A 81 -17.22 -3.11 -10.67
C LYS A 81 -16.04 -3.41 -11.60
N LEU A 82 -16.30 -3.66 -12.90
CA LEU A 82 -15.22 -3.86 -13.86
C LEU A 82 -14.36 -2.62 -14.06
N LYS A 83 -14.97 -1.43 -14.05
CA LYS A 83 -14.21 -0.17 -14.16
C LYS A 83 -13.23 0.02 -13.00
N GLU A 84 -13.56 -0.47 -11.81
CA GLU A 84 -12.68 -0.42 -10.64
C GLU A 84 -11.47 -1.37 -10.75
N LEU A 85 -11.52 -2.34 -11.68
CA LEU A 85 -10.39 -3.23 -11.96
C LEU A 85 -9.28 -2.53 -12.76
N THR A 86 -9.57 -1.40 -13.41
CA THR A 86 -8.64 -0.66 -14.26
C THR A 86 -8.56 0.82 -13.84
N PRO A 87 -7.38 1.45 -13.87
CA PRO A 87 -6.08 0.84 -14.22
C PRO A 87 -5.66 -0.20 -13.17
N VAL A 88 -5.00 -1.27 -13.64
CA VAL A 88 -4.47 -2.31 -12.76
C VAL A 88 -3.39 -1.71 -11.87
N PRO A 89 -3.42 -1.92 -10.55
CA PRO A 89 -2.37 -1.48 -9.64
C PRO A 89 -1.00 -2.06 -9.98
N ASP A 90 0.06 -1.36 -9.56
CA ASP A 90 1.43 -1.82 -9.71
C ASP A 90 1.71 -3.08 -8.89
N LEU A 91 2.64 -3.91 -9.35
CA LEU A 91 3.22 -5.05 -8.65
C LEU A 91 2.22 -6.17 -8.31
N LEU A 92 1.14 -6.30 -9.07
CA LEU A 92 0.25 -7.46 -8.95
C LEU A 92 0.89 -8.70 -9.58
N GLY A 93 0.67 -9.85 -8.94
CA GLY A 93 1.11 -11.15 -9.41
C GLY A 93 0.11 -11.83 -10.36
N VAL A 94 0.50 -13.00 -10.86
CA VAL A 94 -0.33 -13.82 -11.77
C VAL A 94 -1.72 -14.08 -11.19
N VAL A 95 -1.80 -14.47 -9.91
CA VAL A 95 -3.07 -14.79 -9.23
C VAL A 95 -4.01 -13.59 -9.21
N ASP A 96 -3.50 -12.39 -8.91
CA ASP A 96 -4.31 -11.18 -8.88
C ASP A 96 -4.92 -10.83 -10.25
N TYR A 97 -4.15 -11.07 -11.34
CA TYR A 97 -4.63 -10.89 -12.70
C TYR A 97 -5.69 -11.94 -13.09
N GLU A 98 -5.49 -13.19 -12.70
CA GLU A 98 -6.45 -14.28 -12.96
C GLU A 98 -7.77 -14.04 -12.23
N GLU A 99 -7.75 -13.56 -10.99
CA GLU A 99 -8.95 -13.17 -10.26
C GLU A 99 -9.70 -12.03 -10.96
N ARG A 100 -8.99 -11.00 -11.43
CA ARG A 100 -9.59 -9.91 -12.22
C ARG A 100 -10.20 -10.39 -13.52
N LEU A 101 -9.50 -11.25 -14.25
CA LEU A 101 -10.00 -11.84 -15.49
C LEU A 101 -11.29 -12.63 -15.26
N LYS A 102 -11.35 -13.43 -14.19
CA LYS A 102 -12.55 -14.19 -13.81
C LYS A 102 -13.76 -13.28 -13.59
N VAL A 103 -13.57 -12.12 -12.94
CA VAL A 103 -14.67 -11.15 -12.75
C VAL A 103 -15.19 -10.63 -14.10
N VAL A 104 -14.28 -10.28 -15.01
CA VAL A 104 -14.65 -9.79 -16.34
C VAL A 104 -15.31 -10.90 -17.18
N GLU A 105 -14.85 -12.12 -17.12
CA GLU A 105 -15.41 -13.27 -17.82
C GLU A 105 -16.80 -13.62 -17.34
N ASN A 106 -17.05 -13.55 -16.04
CA ASN A 106 -18.39 -13.71 -15.47
C ASN A 106 -19.34 -12.64 -16.03
N PHE A 107 -18.93 -11.37 -16.07
CA PHE A 107 -19.74 -10.32 -16.67
C PHE A 107 -20.11 -10.60 -18.15
N ILE A 108 -19.12 -10.96 -18.96
CA ILE A 108 -19.33 -11.27 -20.39
C ILE A 108 -20.31 -12.44 -20.57
N LYS A 109 -20.19 -13.45 -19.69
CA LYS A 109 -21.07 -14.62 -19.70
C LYS A 109 -22.50 -14.29 -19.28
N ASP A 110 -22.65 -13.52 -18.19
CA ASP A 110 -23.95 -13.26 -17.57
C ASP A 110 -24.72 -12.18 -18.32
N PHE A 111 -24.03 -11.26 -19.03
CA PHE A 111 -24.64 -10.15 -19.76
C PHE A 111 -24.25 -10.10 -21.26
N PRO A 112 -24.52 -11.16 -22.03
CA PRO A 112 -24.08 -11.25 -23.43
C PRO A 112 -24.74 -10.25 -24.40
N ARG A 113 -25.80 -9.57 -23.95
CA ARG A 113 -26.55 -8.55 -24.72
C ARG A 113 -26.37 -7.14 -24.16
N SER A 114 -25.51 -6.95 -23.17
CA SER A 114 -25.24 -5.63 -22.59
C SER A 114 -24.61 -4.69 -23.62
N GLU A 115 -25.01 -3.43 -23.61
CA GLU A 115 -24.34 -2.36 -24.37
C GLU A 115 -22.88 -2.17 -23.94
N LYS A 116 -22.52 -2.59 -22.71
CA LYS A 116 -21.17 -2.53 -22.15
C LYS A 116 -20.28 -3.73 -22.54
N LEU A 117 -20.81 -4.69 -23.33
CA LEU A 117 -20.07 -5.89 -23.71
C LEU A 117 -18.76 -5.58 -24.44
N LYS A 118 -18.76 -4.56 -25.31
CA LYS A 118 -17.56 -4.14 -26.04
C LYS A 118 -16.48 -3.65 -25.09
N ASP A 119 -16.85 -2.82 -24.12
CA ASP A 119 -15.92 -2.26 -23.13
C ASP A 119 -15.39 -3.36 -22.19
N ALA A 120 -16.24 -4.30 -21.77
CA ALA A 120 -15.84 -5.45 -20.97
C ALA A 120 -14.82 -6.33 -21.71
N LYS A 121 -15.03 -6.61 -23.00
CA LYS A 121 -14.06 -7.36 -23.82
C LYS A 121 -12.75 -6.62 -23.98
N MET A 122 -12.76 -5.30 -24.08
CA MET A 122 -11.53 -4.49 -24.13
C MET A 122 -10.76 -4.57 -22.82
N ILE A 123 -11.45 -4.52 -21.68
CA ILE A 123 -10.81 -4.74 -20.35
C ILE A 123 -10.19 -6.14 -20.28
N GLN A 124 -10.92 -7.17 -20.72
CA GLN A 124 -10.44 -8.54 -20.76
C GLN A 124 -9.15 -8.68 -21.58
N GLU A 125 -9.14 -8.12 -22.79
CA GLU A 125 -7.99 -8.18 -23.68
C GLU A 125 -6.76 -7.48 -23.08
N ASN A 126 -6.94 -6.31 -22.47
CA ASN A 126 -5.86 -5.60 -21.80
C ASN A 126 -5.30 -6.41 -20.62
N LEU A 127 -6.17 -6.97 -19.76
CA LEU A 127 -5.74 -7.83 -18.66
C LEU A 127 -4.99 -9.08 -19.15
N LYS A 128 -5.42 -9.70 -20.25
CA LYS A 128 -4.71 -10.85 -20.83
C LYS A 128 -3.32 -10.48 -21.34
N LYS A 129 -3.20 -9.35 -22.06
CA LYS A 129 -1.88 -8.87 -22.55
C LYS A 129 -0.92 -8.56 -21.39
N GLU A 130 -1.41 -7.89 -20.35
CA GLU A 130 -0.61 -7.60 -19.16
C GLU A 130 -0.22 -8.91 -18.45
N LEU A 131 -1.14 -9.87 -18.29
CA LEU A 131 -0.89 -11.16 -17.64
C LEU A 131 0.18 -11.97 -18.38
N GLU A 132 0.21 -11.96 -19.71
CA GLU A 132 1.25 -12.64 -20.48
C GLU A 132 2.65 -12.13 -20.15
N ILE A 133 2.81 -10.78 -20.01
CA ILE A 133 4.08 -10.16 -19.62
C ILE A 133 4.44 -10.57 -18.18
N ILE A 134 3.47 -10.56 -17.26
CA ILE A 134 3.70 -10.96 -15.86
C ILE A 134 4.09 -12.45 -15.77
N ARG A 135 3.44 -13.33 -16.52
CA ARG A 135 3.79 -14.77 -16.58
C ARG A 135 5.17 -15.02 -17.14
N ALA A 136 5.62 -14.17 -18.06
CA ALA A 136 6.98 -14.21 -18.59
C ALA A 136 8.05 -13.65 -17.62
N GLY A 137 7.66 -13.25 -16.40
CA GLY A 137 8.57 -12.69 -15.40
C GLY A 137 8.71 -11.17 -15.43
N GLY A 138 7.91 -10.49 -16.25
CA GLY A 138 7.82 -9.03 -16.24
C GLY A 138 7.06 -8.50 -15.03
N ILE A 139 7.02 -7.17 -14.89
CA ILE A 139 6.32 -6.47 -13.80
C ILE A 139 5.52 -5.29 -14.33
N LYS A 140 4.54 -4.83 -13.55
CA LYS A 140 3.91 -3.53 -13.77
C LYS A 140 4.42 -2.54 -12.73
N LEU A 141 4.97 -1.42 -13.18
CA LEU A 141 5.49 -0.37 -12.30
C LEU A 141 5.21 1.00 -12.89
N SER A 142 4.69 1.95 -12.08
CA SER A 142 4.26 3.29 -12.53
C SER A 142 3.25 3.24 -13.69
N LEU A 143 2.32 2.29 -13.64
CA LEU A 143 1.33 2.02 -14.70
C LEU A 143 1.95 1.57 -16.05
N LYS A 144 3.24 1.30 -16.08
CA LYS A 144 3.98 0.77 -17.24
C LYS A 144 4.20 -0.73 -17.08
N MET A 145 4.03 -1.48 -18.17
CA MET A 145 4.51 -2.85 -18.25
C MET A 145 6.00 -2.85 -18.56
N VAL A 146 6.75 -3.61 -17.80
CA VAL A 146 8.19 -3.85 -17.94
C VAL A 146 8.37 -5.32 -18.24
N THR A 147 8.99 -5.65 -19.36
CA THR A 147 9.26 -7.05 -19.74
C THR A 147 10.30 -7.68 -18.81
N ALA A 148 10.41 -9.01 -18.82
CA ALA A 148 11.43 -9.71 -18.02
C ALA A 148 12.85 -9.28 -18.40
N ASP A 149 13.13 -9.14 -19.71
CA ASP A 149 14.44 -8.74 -20.20
C ASP A 149 14.78 -7.29 -19.79
N GLU A 150 13.81 -6.37 -19.91
CA GLU A 150 13.97 -4.99 -19.46
C GLU A 150 14.19 -4.91 -17.94
N TYR A 151 13.44 -5.70 -17.17
CA TYR A 151 13.63 -5.79 -15.73
C TYR A 151 15.02 -6.31 -15.37
N LEU A 152 15.45 -7.42 -15.97
CA LEU A 152 16.76 -8.03 -15.68
C LEU A 152 17.92 -7.12 -16.09
N ALA A 153 17.80 -6.39 -17.19
CA ALA A 153 18.85 -5.46 -17.65
C ALA A 153 19.09 -4.30 -16.68
N THR A 154 18.09 -3.94 -15.88
CA THR A 154 18.15 -2.84 -14.90
C THR A 154 17.57 -3.23 -13.54
N ALA A 155 17.76 -4.50 -13.15
CA ALA A 155 17.10 -5.08 -11.95
C ALA A 155 17.42 -4.31 -10.68
N TYR A 156 18.67 -3.85 -10.51
CA TYR A 156 19.06 -3.06 -9.34
C TYR A 156 18.22 -1.78 -9.20
N THR A 157 17.97 -1.08 -10.31
CA THR A 157 17.15 0.14 -10.34
C THR A 157 15.67 -0.15 -10.07
N TYR A 158 15.10 -1.17 -10.74
CA TYR A 158 13.70 -1.53 -10.52
C TYR A 158 13.44 -2.01 -9.09
N ASP A 159 14.33 -2.81 -8.52
CA ASP A 159 14.21 -3.27 -7.13
C ASP A 159 14.25 -2.12 -6.13
N GLN A 160 15.09 -1.11 -6.37
CA GLN A 160 15.07 0.13 -5.59
C GLN A 160 13.72 0.83 -5.67
N LEU A 161 13.20 1.05 -6.89
CA LEU A 161 11.92 1.72 -7.10
C LEU A 161 10.77 0.95 -6.43
N ILE A 162 10.81 -0.39 -6.50
CA ILE A 162 9.84 -1.26 -5.81
C ILE A 162 9.93 -1.09 -4.29
N ALA A 163 11.14 -1.07 -3.74
CA ALA A 163 11.35 -0.88 -2.30
C ALA A 163 10.88 0.50 -1.84
N VAL A 164 11.21 1.56 -2.58
CA VAL A 164 10.72 2.92 -2.32
C VAL A 164 9.18 2.98 -2.33
N ARG A 165 8.53 2.34 -3.31
CA ARG A 165 7.06 2.30 -3.37
C ARG A 165 6.43 1.56 -2.20
N LYS A 166 7.04 0.46 -1.75
CA LYS A 166 6.58 -0.25 -0.55
C LYS A 166 6.66 0.65 0.69
N ILE A 167 7.73 1.41 0.84
CA ILE A 167 7.88 2.39 1.93
C ILE A 167 6.77 3.44 1.86
N TYR A 168 6.54 4.08 0.71
CA TYR A 168 5.49 5.07 0.55
C TYR A 168 4.08 4.51 0.77
N ARG A 169 3.83 3.27 0.35
CA ARG A 169 2.55 2.57 0.63
C ARG A 169 2.33 2.41 2.13
N ASP A 170 3.33 1.98 2.87
CA ASP A 170 3.22 1.80 4.32
C ASP A 170 3.03 3.15 5.03
N ILE A 171 3.72 4.22 4.59
CA ILE A 171 3.49 5.59 5.07
C ILE A 171 2.03 6.01 4.83
N SER A 172 1.51 5.80 3.63
CA SER A 172 0.13 6.17 3.25
C SER A 172 -0.91 5.40 4.06
N ASN A 173 -0.63 4.14 4.38
CA ASN A 173 -1.48 3.29 5.21
C ASN A 173 -1.30 3.53 6.72
N ARG A 174 -0.50 4.53 7.12
CA ARG A 174 -0.14 4.82 8.52
C ARG A 174 0.54 3.64 9.25
N ASN A 175 1.11 2.70 8.52
CA ASN A 175 1.97 1.65 9.06
C ASN A 175 3.40 2.18 9.27
N LEU A 176 3.55 3.10 10.24
CA LEU A 176 4.82 3.81 10.45
C LEU A 176 5.97 2.88 10.78
N LEU A 177 5.74 1.89 11.65
CA LEU A 177 6.75 0.89 12.01
C LEU A 177 7.16 0.03 10.80
N GLY A 178 6.18 -0.38 9.98
CA GLY A 178 6.45 -1.10 8.73
C GLY A 178 7.31 -0.28 7.77
N ALA A 179 6.98 1.01 7.59
CA ALA A 179 7.76 1.91 6.75
C ALA A 179 9.21 2.07 7.23
N LEU A 180 9.44 2.18 8.56
CA LEU A 180 10.79 2.28 9.13
C LEU A 180 11.59 0.98 8.97
N ARG A 181 10.97 -0.18 9.12
CA ARG A 181 11.59 -1.49 8.85
C ARG A 181 11.99 -1.61 7.38
N LEU A 182 11.07 -1.29 6.47
CA LEU A 182 11.35 -1.29 5.03
C LEU A 182 12.45 -0.31 4.64
N PHE A 183 12.54 0.85 5.31
CA PHE A 183 13.62 1.81 5.08
C PHE A 183 14.99 1.27 5.55
N THR A 184 15.04 0.60 6.71
CA THR A 184 16.26 -0.05 7.20
C THR A 184 16.71 -1.14 6.23
N ASP A 185 15.80 -1.98 5.75
CA ASP A 185 16.09 -3.01 4.76
C ASP A 185 16.55 -2.41 3.42
N TYR A 186 15.93 -1.28 3.02
CA TYR A 186 16.33 -0.53 1.84
C TYR A 186 17.76 -0.02 1.92
N GLU A 187 18.16 0.64 3.03
CA GLU A 187 19.54 1.13 3.21
C GLU A 187 20.56 -0.01 3.22
N ALA A 188 20.20 -1.16 3.80
CA ALA A 188 21.06 -2.33 3.82
C ALA A 188 21.22 -2.97 2.43
N LYS A 189 20.15 -3.01 1.65
CA LYS A 189 20.09 -3.67 0.34
C LYS A 189 20.63 -2.79 -0.79
N PHE A 190 20.46 -1.48 -0.68
CA PHE A 190 20.81 -0.49 -1.69
C PHE A 190 21.75 0.59 -1.13
N PRO A 191 22.98 0.23 -0.78
CA PRO A 191 23.96 1.19 -0.28
C PRO A 191 24.23 2.24 -1.38
N ASN A 192 24.23 3.52 -1.00
CA ASN A 192 24.49 4.66 -1.88
C ASN A 192 23.46 4.85 -3.02
N ALA A 193 22.25 4.36 -2.85
CA ALA A 193 21.18 4.54 -3.83
C ALA A 193 20.80 6.03 -3.99
N ASN A 194 20.66 6.49 -5.23
CA ASN A 194 20.29 7.88 -5.54
C ASN A 194 18.93 8.29 -4.93
N SER A 195 17.96 7.37 -4.91
CA SER A 195 16.64 7.59 -4.32
C SER A 195 16.63 7.73 -2.79
N ARG A 196 17.75 7.46 -2.10
CA ARG A 196 17.89 7.60 -0.65
C ARG A 196 17.68 9.05 -0.20
N ASP A 197 18.28 10.00 -0.91
CA ASP A 197 18.23 11.42 -0.52
C ASP A 197 16.80 11.98 -0.63
N GLU A 198 16.00 11.47 -1.56
CA GLU A 198 14.58 11.80 -1.70
C GLU A 198 13.72 11.20 -0.58
N LEU A 199 14.10 10.02 -0.07
CA LEU A 199 13.40 9.34 1.02
C LEU A 199 13.65 9.97 2.40
N ILE A 200 14.87 10.44 2.68
CA ILE A 200 15.27 10.94 4.00
C ILE A 200 14.30 11.98 4.56
N PRO A 201 13.85 13.04 3.83
CA PRO A 201 12.90 14.01 4.37
C PRO A 201 11.58 13.38 4.81
N LYS A 202 11.09 12.38 4.07
CA LYS A 202 9.86 11.65 4.39
C LYS A 202 10.04 10.76 5.60
N ILE A 203 11.14 10.03 5.68
CA ILE A 203 11.45 9.19 6.84
C ILE A 203 11.62 10.02 8.10
N LYS A 204 12.24 11.20 8.03
CA LYS A 204 12.31 12.14 9.16
C LYS A 204 10.91 12.56 9.65
N GLN A 205 9.99 12.85 8.75
CA GLN A 205 8.59 13.12 9.11
C GLN A 205 7.92 11.93 9.80
N VAL A 206 8.12 10.72 9.27
CA VAL A 206 7.61 9.47 9.87
C VAL A 206 8.16 9.28 11.28
N LEU A 207 9.47 9.47 11.47
CA LEU A 207 10.12 9.34 12.78
C LEU A 207 9.56 10.33 13.80
N LEU A 208 9.38 11.60 13.44
CA LEU A 208 8.81 12.61 14.34
C LEU A 208 7.37 12.28 14.71
N TYR A 209 6.58 11.82 13.75
CA TYR A 209 5.19 11.43 14.02
C TYR A 209 5.11 10.19 14.92
N TYR A 210 5.99 9.22 14.66
CA TYR A 210 6.06 7.99 15.46
C TYR A 210 6.57 8.27 16.88
N GLN A 211 7.56 9.17 17.04
CA GLN A 211 8.04 9.66 18.34
C GLN A 211 6.90 10.29 19.15
N SER A 212 6.09 11.17 18.54
CA SER A 212 4.93 11.78 19.20
C SER A 212 3.94 10.73 19.67
N SER A 213 3.60 9.77 18.83
CA SER A 213 2.67 8.68 19.17
C SER A 213 3.17 7.79 20.32
N LEU A 214 4.48 7.49 20.35
CA LEU A 214 5.09 6.72 21.43
C LEU A 214 5.09 7.51 22.75
N ASN A 215 5.39 8.82 22.70
CA ASN A 215 5.33 9.70 23.88
C ASN A 215 3.90 9.80 24.45
N GLU A 216 2.89 9.97 23.60
CA GLU A 216 1.48 9.94 24.00
C GLU A 216 1.10 8.61 24.65
N SER A 217 1.59 7.50 24.06
CA SER A 217 1.37 6.16 24.61
C SER A 217 2.04 5.96 25.96
N LEU A 218 3.23 6.49 26.17
CA LEU A 218 3.91 6.45 27.47
C LEU A 218 3.22 7.35 28.50
N ALA A 219 2.86 8.58 28.12
CA ALA A 219 2.17 9.53 29.03
C ALA A 219 0.82 9.00 29.53
N SER A 220 0.10 8.25 28.69
CA SER A 220 -1.21 7.68 29.05
C SER A 220 -1.14 6.25 29.60
N TYR A 221 0.07 5.67 29.78
CA TYR A 221 0.26 4.27 30.18
C TYR A 221 -0.44 3.93 31.50
N ASP A 222 -0.15 4.68 32.57
CA ASP A 222 -0.72 4.42 33.90
C ASP A 222 -2.24 4.65 33.94
N ALA A 223 -2.75 5.61 33.18
CA ALA A 223 -4.18 5.85 33.05
C ALA A 223 -4.90 4.68 32.37
N ARG A 224 -4.26 4.09 31.33
CA ARG A 224 -4.80 2.88 30.68
C ARG A 224 -4.82 1.67 31.59
N LEU A 225 -3.78 1.45 32.39
CA LEU A 225 -3.77 0.36 33.37
C LEU A 225 -4.87 0.53 34.41
N LYS A 226 -5.01 1.73 34.99
CA LYS A 226 -6.10 2.03 35.94
C LYS A 226 -7.48 1.84 35.34
N SER A 227 -7.67 2.26 34.07
CA SER A 227 -8.94 2.06 33.36
C SER A 227 -9.26 0.59 33.14
N ARG A 228 -8.25 -0.23 32.77
CA ARG A 228 -8.38 -1.69 32.62
C ARG A 228 -8.79 -2.34 33.96
N GLU A 229 -8.09 -1.99 35.04
CA GLU A 229 -8.37 -2.51 36.38
C GLU A 229 -9.78 -2.12 36.84
N ALA A 230 -10.17 -0.86 36.67
CA ALA A 230 -11.53 -0.42 36.97
C ALA A 230 -12.61 -1.14 36.13
N GLY A 231 -12.29 -1.50 34.88
CA GLY A 231 -13.16 -2.33 34.05
C GLY A 231 -13.34 -3.74 34.62
N LEU A 232 -12.27 -4.38 35.04
CA LEU A 232 -12.29 -5.71 35.66
C LEU A 232 -13.09 -5.75 36.96
N VAL A 233 -12.99 -4.70 37.78
CA VAL A 233 -13.74 -4.59 39.06
C VAL A 233 -15.25 -4.55 38.82
N ARG A 234 -15.73 -4.03 37.71
CA ARG A 234 -17.16 -3.92 37.38
C ARG A 234 -17.78 -5.22 36.85
N MET A 235 -16.94 -6.19 36.50
CA MET A 235 -17.39 -7.49 35.97
C MET A 235 -17.84 -8.43 37.13
N SER A 236 -18.71 -9.37 36.79
CA SER A 236 -18.99 -10.52 37.67
C SER A 236 -17.72 -11.33 37.94
N THR A 237 -17.71 -12.13 38.98
CA THR A 237 -16.54 -12.96 39.34
C THR A 237 -16.13 -13.89 38.18
N GLU A 238 -17.10 -14.51 37.51
CA GLU A 238 -16.84 -15.42 36.40
C GLU A 238 -16.28 -14.70 35.19
N GLU A 239 -16.91 -13.60 34.75
CA GLU A 239 -16.41 -12.76 33.63
C GLU A 239 -15.01 -12.22 33.90
N ARG A 240 -14.75 -11.77 35.14
CA ARG A 240 -13.42 -11.29 35.55
C ARG A 240 -12.37 -12.37 35.43
N MET A 241 -12.64 -13.59 35.89
CA MET A 241 -11.70 -14.71 35.78
C MET A 241 -11.37 -15.05 34.33
N ILE A 242 -12.37 -15.07 33.43
CA ILE A 242 -12.20 -15.35 32.01
C ILE A 242 -11.38 -14.22 31.35
N THR A 243 -11.76 -12.96 31.62
CA THR A 243 -11.08 -11.80 31.07
C THR A 243 -9.64 -11.70 31.55
N GLN A 244 -9.39 -11.93 32.85
CA GLN A 244 -8.02 -11.92 33.40
C GLN A 244 -7.15 -12.97 32.73
N ARG A 245 -7.64 -14.20 32.55
CA ARG A 245 -6.90 -15.26 31.85
C ARG A 245 -6.53 -14.84 30.41
N ALA A 246 -7.49 -14.27 29.68
CA ALA A 246 -7.23 -13.79 28.32
C ALA A 246 -6.17 -12.67 28.28
N LEU A 247 -6.19 -11.76 29.25
CA LEU A 247 -5.19 -10.70 29.39
C LEU A 247 -3.80 -11.26 29.72
N ASP A 248 -3.73 -12.26 30.60
CA ASP A 248 -2.46 -12.92 30.98
C ASP A 248 -1.87 -13.67 29.77
N GLU A 249 -2.71 -14.38 29.00
CA GLU A 249 -2.30 -15.03 27.75
C GLU A 249 -1.80 -14.01 26.71
N GLN A 250 -2.50 -12.89 26.52
CA GLN A 250 -2.05 -11.81 25.66
C GLN A 250 -0.70 -11.25 26.11
N MET A 251 -0.54 -10.99 27.41
CA MET A 251 0.71 -10.48 27.96
C MET A 251 1.86 -11.45 27.73
N ALA A 252 1.64 -12.75 27.91
CA ALA A 252 2.66 -13.77 27.65
C ALA A 252 3.11 -13.77 26.17
N ILE A 253 2.17 -13.61 25.23
CA ILE A 253 2.48 -13.48 23.79
C ILE A 253 3.28 -12.22 23.52
N LEU A 254 2.92 -11.08 24.13
CA LEU A 254 3.62 -9.80 23.97
C LEU A 254 5.07 -9.89 24.48
N VAL A 255 5.27 -10.42 25.68
CA VAL A 255 6.60 -10.60 26.28
C VAL A 255 7.46 -11.51 25.40
N LYS A 256 6.91 -12.66 24.98
CA LYS A 256 7.62 -13.59 24.10
C LYS A 256 8.03 -12.91 22.77
N ARG A 257 7.16 -12.11 22.17
CA ARG A 257 7.48 -11.34 20.94
C ARG A 257 8.62 -10.36 21.22
N TYR A 258 8.52 -9.56 22.27
CA TYR A 258 9.52 -8.59 22.67
C TYR A 258 10.89 -9.25 22.90
N ASP A 259 10.93 -10.34 23.63
CA ASP A 259 12.16 -11.11 23.89
C ASP A 259 12.75 -11.67 22.59
N THR A 260 11.90 -12.17 21.70
CA THR A 260 12.33 -12.67 20.40
C THR A 260 12.95 -11.53 19.57
N GLU A 261 12.28 -10.38 19.45
CA GLU A 261 12.79 -9.22 18.71
C GLU A 261 14.12 -8.71 19.30
N LYS A 262 14.30 -8.74 20.61
CA LYS A 262 15.57 -8.39 21.27
C LYS A 262 16.68 -9.42 21.00
N THR A 263 16.34 -10.71 21.08
CA THR A 263 17.30 -11.79 20.84
C THR A 263 17.79 -11.82 19.39
N THR A 264 16.88 -11.56 18.46
CA THR A 264 17.21 -11.45 17.03
C THR A 264 17.85 -10.11 16.65
N LYS A 265 18.09 -9.23 17.62
CA LYS A 265 18.64 -7.88 17.43
C LYS A 265 17.85 -7.06 16.41
N SER A 266 16.52 -7.21 16.41
CA SER A 266 15.65 -6.39 15.56
C SER A 266 15.91 -4.91 15.85
N VAL A 267 16.18 -4.14 14.82
CA VAL A 267 16.39 -2.68 14.94
C VAL A 267 15.13 -2.01 15.46
N TRP A 268 13.97 -2.47 14.97
CA TRP A 268 12.67 -1.89 15.29
C TRP A 268 11.82 -2.84 16.12
N ILE A 269 11.76 -2.56 17.43
CA ILE A 269 10.90 -3.28 18.37
C ILE A 269 9.44 -2.89 18.12
N THR A 270 8.53 -3.87 18.17
CA THR A 270 7.08 -3.65 18.06
C THR A 270 6.53 -3.16 19.41
N PRO A 271 6.10 -1.89 19.54
CA PRO A 271 5.55 -1.38 20.77
C PRO A 271 4.15 -1.95 21.02
N ASP A 272 3.80 -2.06 22.29
CA ASP A 272 2.45 -2.35 22.71
C ASP A 272 1.99 -1.40 23.81
N ALA A 273 0.72 -0.98 23.72
CA ALA A 273 0.14 0.01 24.63
C ALA A 273 0.15 -0.42 26.11
N PHE A 274 0.27 -1.71 26.38
CA PHE A 274 0.25 -2.30 27.74
C PHE A 274 1.60 -2.95 28.12
N HIS A 275 2.65 -2.75 27.31
CA HIS A 275 4.00 -3.23 27.61
C HIS A 275 4.99 -2.06 27.57
N LYS A 276 5.27 -1.51 28.75
CA LYS A 276 6.06 -0.26 28.91
C LYS A 276 7.47 -0.36 28.32
N GLU A 277 8.12 -1.50 28.52
CA GLU A 277 9.46 -1.77 28.04
C GLU A 277 9.55 -1.70 26.51
N SER A 278 8.55 -2.21 25.79
CA SER A 278 8.53 -2.11 24.34
C SER A 278 8.31 -0.69 23.83
N LEU A 279 7.50 0.12 24.54
CA LEU A 279 7.31 1.53 24.22
C LEU A 279 8.60 2.34 24.42
N VAL A 280 9.30 2.12 25.56
CA VAL A 280 10.56 2.81 25.88
C VAL A 280 11.65 2.44 24.88
N GLU A 281 11.78 1.16 24.55
CA GLU A 281 12.80 0.70 23.62
C GLU A 281 12.54 1.21 22.19
N ALA A 282 11.27 1.20 21.74
CA ALA A 282 10.90 1.78 20.45
C ALA A 282 11.21 3.28 20.40
N LEU A 283 10.89 4.03 21.45
CA LEU A 283 11.21 5.47 21.55
C LEU A 283 12.72 5.71 21.49
N ARG A 284 13.49 4.92 22.23
CA ARG A 284 14.97 5.01 22.23
C ARG A 284 15.53 4.80 20.82
N GLN A 285 15.01 3.84 20.09
CA GLN A 285 15.46 3.57 18.71
C GLN A 285 15.11 4.71 17.76
N VAL A 286 13.92 5.29 17.90
CA VAL A 286 13.50 6.48 17.13
C VAL A 286 14.47 7.64 17.37
N ASP A 287 14.85 7.90 18.64
CA ASP A 287 15.77 8.98 18.99
C ASP A 287 17.16 8.78 18.39
N ILE A 288 17.65 7.54 18.38
CA ILE A 288 18.93 7.17 17.74
C ILE A 288 18.84 7.47 16.24
N GLU A 289 17.75 7.05 15.59
CA GLU A 289 17.61 7.18 14.15
C GLU A 289 17.43 8.65 13.71
N ILE A 290 16.70 9.45 14.47
CA ILE A 290 16.60 10.90 14.26
C ILE A 290 17.98 11.56 14.33
N LYS A 291 18.80 11.20 15.33
CA LYS A 291 20.17 11.71 15.45
C LYS A 291 21.03 11.26 14.26
N ARG A 292 20.95 10.00 13.87
CA ARG A 292 21.68 9.44 12.73
C ARG A 292 21.37 10.19 11.43
N LEU A 293 20.08 10.39 11.12
CA LEU A 293 19.67 11.05 9.89
C LEU A 293 19.90 12.58 9.90
N ASN A 294 20.08 13.18 11.07
CA ASN A 294 20.42 14.61 11.19
C ASN A 294 21.93 14.86 11.19
N SER A 295 22.73 13.83 11.37
CA SER A 295 24.19 13.96 11.27
C SER A 295 24.58 14.23 9.82
N PRO A 296 25.53 15.14 9.55
CA PRO A 296 25.98 15.42 8.20
C PRO A 296 26.57 14.13 7.60
N THR A 297 26.02 13.70 6.47
CA THR A 297 26.61 12.61 5.69
C THR A 297 28.00 13.08 5.26
N LYS A 298 29.04 12.30 5.58
CA LYS A 298 30.35 12.56 4.98
C LYS A 298 30.17 12.41 3.47
N ASN A 299 30.18 13.52 2.75
CA ASN A 299 30.24 13.51 1.30
C ASN A 299 31.53 12.83 0.88
N ASN A 300 31.48 11.52 0.66
CA ASN A 300 32.53 10.85 -0.10
C ASN A 300 32.32 11.31 -1.56
N SER A 301 33.16 12.26 -1.97
CA SER A 301 33.34 12.65 -3.37
C SER A 301 33.64 11.39 -4.19
N GLU A 302 32.83 11.08 -5.17
CA GLU A 302 32.78 9.88 -6.01
C GLU A 302 32.02 8.70 -5.41
N VAL A 303 30.71 8.91 -5.18
CA VAL A 303 29.80 7.78 -4.97
C VAL A 303 29.55 7.14 -6.34
N ILE A 304 30.15 5.97 -6.58
CA ILE A 304 29.87 5.19 -7.79
C ILE A 304 28.42 4.74 -7.72
N SER A 305 27.66 5.04 -8.79
CA SER A 305 26.29 4.57 -8.95
C SER A 305 26.30 3.07 -9.22
N LEU A 306 25.81 2.28 -8.27
CA LEU A 306 25.67 0.84 -8.46
C LEU A 306 24.59 0.52 -9.52
N GLU A 307 23.64 1.42 -9.76
CA GLU A 307 22.64 1.32 -10.83
C GLU A 307 23.33 1.30 -12.19
N ASP A 308 24.18 2.29 -12.45
CA ASP A 308 24.91 2.39 -13.73
C ASP A 308 25.90 1.24 -13.88
N THR A 309 26.62 0.91 -12.80
CA THR A 309 27.58 -0.20 -12.82
C THR A 309 26.92 -1.54 -13.11
N TYR A 310 25.72 -1.79 -12.56
CA TYR A 310 24.95 -3.02 -12.86
C TYR A 310 24.54 -3.06 -14.34
N SER A 311 23.93 -1.98 -14.83
CA SER A 311 23.43 -1.92 -16.21
C SER A 311 24.57 -2.03 -17.24
N GLU A 312 25.69 -1.36 -17.01
CA GLU A 312 26.89 -1.51 -17.85
C GLU A 312 27.44 -2.95 -17.85
N ALA A 313 27.47 -3.59 -16.68
CA ALA A 313 27.94 -4.97 -16.57
C ALA A 313 26.99 -5.94 -17.32
N TRP A 314 25.66 -5.74 -17.20
CA TRP A 314 24.67 -6.53 -17.91
C TRP A 314 24.85 -6.51 -19.42
N GLU A 315 25.19 -5.34 -19.98
CA GLU A 315 25.42 -5.18 -21.43
C GLU A 315 26.77 -5.76 -21.88
N LYS A 316 27.83 -5.59 -21.08
CA LYS A 316 29.19 -5.91 -21.49
C LYS A 316 29.58 -7.39 -21.28
N LEU A 317 29.02 -8.05 -20.25
CA LEU A 317 29.42 -9.40 -19.86
C LEU A 317 29.24 -10.46 -20.97
N PRO A 318 28.13 -10.50 -21.76
CA PRO A 318 27.94 -11.53 -22.76
C PRO A 318 28.97 -11.55 -23.88
N GLY A 319 29.44 -10.37 -24.31
CA GLY A 319 30.41 -10.22 -25.39
C GLY A 319 31.87 -10.14 -24.97
N ALA A 320 32.15 -10.20 -23.65
CA ALA A 320 33.49 -10.02 -23.10
C ALA A 320 34.30 -11.32 -23.10
N SER A 321 35.64 -11.21 -23.25
CA SER A 321 36.53 -12.33 -23.02
C SER A 321 36.47 -12.85 -21.57
N PRO A 322 36.83 -14.15 -21.30
CA PRO A 322 36.83 -14.66 -19.92
C PRO A 322 37.68 -13.84 -18.95
N GLU A 323 38.74 -13.21 -19.42
CA GLU A 323 39.60 -12.33 -18.65
C GLU A 323 38.89 -11.01 -18.34
N ASP A 324 38.22 -10.40 -19.32
CA ASP A 324 37.44 -9.18 -19.15
C ASP A 324 36.21 -9.41 -18.26
N GLN A 325 35.52 -10.53 -18.40
CA GLN A 325 34.40 -10.94 -17.52
C GLN A 325 34.86 -10.98 -16.06
N LYS A 326 36.03 -11.56 -15.78
CA LYS A 326 36.61 -11.60 -14.45
C LYS A 326 36.91 -10.20 -13.93
N ILE A 327 37.48 -9.32 -14.76
CA ILE A 327 37.76 -7.92 -14.37
C ILE A 327 36.49 -7.19 -13.99
N ILE A 328 35.42 -7.32 -14.81
CA ILE A 328 34.10 -6.71 -14.55
C ILE A 328 33.54 -7.22 -13.22
N LEU A 329 33.50 -8.53 -13.00
CA LEU A 329 32.97 -9.12 -11.78
C LEU A 329 33.78 -8.75 -10.53
N ASP A 330 35.10 -8.67 -10.64
CA ASP A 330 35.96 -8.25 -9.52
C ASP A 330 35.80 -6.74 -9.21
N LYS A 331 35.49 -5.91 -10.22
CA LYS A 331 35.10 -4.50 -10.00
C LYS A 331 33.79 -4.42 -9.20
N LEU A 332 32.76 -5.14 -9.61
CA LEU A 332 31.46 -5.18 -8.92
C LEU A 332 31.59 -5.63 -7.45
N LYS A 333 32.39 -6.65 -7.19
CA LYS A 333 32.68 -7.12 -5.81
C LYS A 333 33.36 -6.04 -4.97
N ARG A 334 34.33 -5.32 -5.52
CA ARG A 334 35.02 -4.20 -4.82
C ARG A 334 34.04 -3.06 -4.51
N GLU A 335 33.09 -2.79 -5.39
CA GLU A 335 32.02 -1.79 -5.22
C GLU A 335 30.90 -2.29 -4.31
N LYS A 336 30.99 -3.53 -3.81
CA LYS A 336 30.03 -4.16 -2.91
C LYS A 336 28.64 -4.35 -3.53
N MET A 337 28.59 -4.70 -4.82
CA MET A 337 27.35 -5.12 -5.47
C MET A 337 26.73 -6.28 -4.67
N PRO A 338 25.43 -6.19 -4.26
CA PRO A 338 24.80 -7.24 -3.48
C PRO A 338 24.72 -8.57 -4.23
N GLU A 339 24.87 -9.69 -3.50
CA GLU A 339 24.97 -11.05 -4.05
C GLU A 339 23.85 -11.45 -5.01
N PRO A 340 22.57 -11.10 -4.80
CA PRO A 340 21.51 -11.43 -5.77
C PRO A 340 21.79 -10.88 -7.18
N TYR A 341 22.33 -9.67 -7.27
CA TYR A 341 22.68 -9.04 -8.55
C TYR A 341 23.93 -9.63 -9.17
N MET A 342 24.92 -10.01 -8.34
CA MET A 342 26.08 -10.78 -8.80
C MET A 342 25.65 -12.12 -9.42
N THR A 343 24.70 -12.81 -8.81
CA THR A 343 24.11 -14.07 -9.33
C THR A 343 23.41 -13.85 -10.66
N MET A 344 22.61 -12.78 -10.80
CA MET A 344 21.94 -12.44 -12.06
C MET A 344 22.96 -12.20 -13.19
N LEU A 345 24.02 -11.42 -12.91
CA LEU A 345 25.07 -11.11 -13.87
C LEU A 345 25.89 -12.34 -14.28
N THR A 346 26.21 -13.22 -13.33
CA THR A 346 26.91 -14.49 -13.66
C THR A 346 26.01 -15.44 -14.46
N GLY A 347 24.70 -15.48 -14.15
CA GLY A 347 23.73 -16.24 -14.93
C GLY A 347 23.63 -15.78 -16.39
N ARG A 348 23.76 -14.47 -16.63
CA ARG A 348 23.75 -13.87 -17.97
C ARG A 348 24.89 -14.40 -18.86
N ILE A 349 26.05 -14.64 -18.27
CA ILE A 349 27.21 -15.20 -19.01
C ILE A 349 26.92 -16.60 -19.56
N HIS A 350 26.19 -17.42 -18.79
CA HIS A 350 25.90 -18.81 -19.17
C HIS A 350 24.67 -18.96 -20.08
N SER A 351 23.82 -17.97 -20.20
CA SER A 351 22.61 -18.05 -21.04
C SER A 351 22.86 -17.85 -22.54
N GLU A 352 24.07 -17.41 -22.94
CA GLU A 352 24.45 -17.17 -24.34
C GLU A 352 25.54 -18.16 -24.86
N GLN A 353 25.97 -19.12 -24.03
CA GLN A 353 26.79 -20.26 -24.45
C GLN A 353 25.91 -21.46 -24.80
#